data_bec9c80320d2e6bf56d8a596fcda5f74
#
_entry.id   bec9c80320d2e6bf56d8a596fcda5f74
#
_cell.length_a   1.000
_cell.length_b   1.000
_cell.length_c   1.000
_cell.angle_alpha   90.00
_cell.angle_beta   90.00
_cell.angle_gamma   90.00
#
_symmetry.space_group_name_H-M   'P 1'
#
loop_
_entity.id
_entity.type
_entity.pdbx_description
1 polymer ?
#
loop_
_entity_poly.entity_id
_entity_poly.type
_entity_poly.pdbx_seq_one_letter_code
_entity_poly.pdbx_strand_id
1 'polypeptide(L)'
;TDHCDCNFRYKADHYGDPEALKDGMMYGSGEYAPASIVAQYEASHHLEGLNFLCGIELGQPLQDIEFAEEIASDKRLDFIIGSHHQNKGKDDFYWIEYKNMDLSKTYTLLDDYFKEMLEMCKWGKLDVLGHLTYPLRYIQGDCGIQIDLSTYEDIIREIFCTLIQTGKGIEINVSGLRQKYGKPLPDLGYVKL
;
A
#
# COMPACT_ATOMS: atom_id res chain seq x y z
N THR A 1 -4.18 -7.32 10.98
CA THR A 1 -4.55 -7.26 9.54
C THR A 1 -3.63 -8.16 8.74
N ASP A 2 -4.19 -8.97 7.84
CA ASP A 2 -3.42 -9.71 6.84
C ASP A 2 -3.37 -8.91 5.53
N HIS A 3 -2.35 -9.17 4.71
CA HIS A 3 -2.23 -8.56 3.39
C HIS A 3 -3.21 -9.16 2.40
N CYS A 4 -3.72 -8.30 1.52
CA CYS A 4 -4.57 -8.66 0.39
C CYS A 4 -4.16 -7.83 -0.83
N ASP A 5 -3.13 -8.28 -1.55
CA ASP A 5 -2.72 -7.61 -2.79
C ASP A 5 -3.69 -7.97 -3.91
N CYS A 6 -4.46 -6.98 -4.38
CA CYS A 6 -5.59 -7.22 -5.29
C CYS A 6 -5.16 -7.67 -6.67
N ASN A 7 -3.92 -7.40 -7.07
CA ASN A 7 -3.38 -7.78 -8.38
C ASN A 7 -2.89 -9.23 -8.49
N PHE A 8 -3.10 -10.06 -7.47
CA PHE A 8 -2.62 -11.45 -7.45
C PHE A 8 -3.14 -12.33 -8.59
N ARG A 9 -4.27 -11.98 -9.19
CA ARG A 9 -4.86 -12.73 -10.31
C ARG A 9 -4.21 -12.44 -11.66
N TYR A 10 -3.47 -11.34 -11.76
CA TYR A 10 -2.91 -10.91 -13.03
C TYR A 10 -1.50 -11.47 -13.24
N LYS A 11 -1.26 -11.92 -14.46
CA LYS A 11 0.04 -12.39 -14.91
C LYS A 11 0.75 -11.30 -15.72
N ALA A 12 2.03 -11.50 -16.00
CA ALA A 12 2.87 -10.56 -16.74
C ALA A 12 2.22 -10.06 -18.06
N ASP A 13 1.59 -10.95 -18.80
CA ASP A 13 0.92 -10.64 -20.08
C ASP A 13 -0.26 -9.67 -19.93
N HIS A 14 -0.91 -9.61 -18.77
CA HIS A 14 -1.97 -8.64 -18.48
C HIS A 14 -1.48 -7.19 -18.57
N TYR A 15 -0.22 -6.95 -18.21
CA TYR A 15 0.38 -5.63 -18.24
C TYR A 15 1.12 -5.31 -19.56
N GLY A 16 1.12 -6.25 -20.51
CA GLY A 16 1.80 -6.10 -21.81
C GLY A 16 3.33 -6.20 -21.74
N ASP A 17 3.88 -6.58 -20.58
CA ASP A 17 5.30 -6.81 -20.38
C ASP A 17 5.51 -8.22 -19.80
N PRO A 18 5.97 -9.20 -20.61
CA PRO A 18 6.16 -10.58 -20.15
C PRO A 18 7.29 -10.74 -19.14
N GLU A 19 8.11 -9.69 -18.91
CA GLU A 19 9.17 -9.71 -17.92
C GLU A 19 8.80 -8.98 -16.62
N ALA A 20 7.71 -8.21 -16.61
CA ALA A 20 7.31 -7.37 -15.46
C ALA A 20 6.98 -8.17 -14.19
N LEU A 21 6.70 -9.47 -14.31
CA LEU A 21 6.20 -10.30 -13.22
C LEU A 21 6.92 -11.66 -13.18
N LYS A 22 8.25 -11.65 -13.17
CA LYS A 22 9.05 -12.89 -13.26
C LYS A 22 8.83 -13.89 -12.13
N ASP A 23 8.43 -13.44 -10.96
CA ASP A 23 8.32 -14.29 -9.78
C ASP A 23 6.95 -14.23 -9.11
N GLY A 24 5.89 -14.59 -9.77
CA GLY A 24 4.50 -14.64 -9.26
C GLY A 24 4.26 -15.01 -7.78
N MET A 25 5.32 -15.13 -6.98
CA MET A 25 5.26 -15.40 -5.54
C MET A 25 4.73 -14.22 -4.70
N MET A 26 4.77 -13.00 -5.23
CA MET A 26 4.37 -11.80 -4.47
C MET A 26 2.87 -11.52 -4.51
N TYR A 27 2.16 -12.13 -5.45
CA TYR A 27 0.75 -11.85 -5.69
C TYR A 27 -0.20 -12.82 -4.99
N GLY A 28 0.35 -13.75 -4.21
CA GLY A 28 -0.43 -14.77 -3.53
C GLY A 28 -1.26 -14.28 -2.34
N SER A 29 -0.95 -13.10 -1.78
CA SER A 29 -1.64 -12.65 -0.55
C SER A 29 -3.14 -12.46 -0.76
N GLY A 30 -3.58 -11.97 -1.92
CA GLY A 30 -4.99 -11.82 -2.25
C GLY A 30 -5.76 -13.14 -2.27
N GLU A 31 -5.13 -14.24 -2.68
CA GLU A 31 -5.76 -15.57 -2.71
C GLU A 31 -6.22 -16.03 -1.32
N TYR A 32 -5.47 -15.67 -0.28
CA TYR A 32 -5.75 -16.09 1.09
C TYR A 32 -6.68 -15.13 1.85
N ALA A 33 -6.92 -13.93 1.34
CA ALA A 33 -7.70 -12.91 2.03
C ALA A 33 -9.11 -13.34 2.44
N PRO A 34 -9.92 -14.01 1.58
CA PRO A 34 -11.25 -14.46 1.99
C PRO A 34 -11.21 -15.44 3.17
N ALA A 35 -10.26 -16.37 3.18
CA ALA A 35 -10.11 -17.34 4.26
C ALA A 35 -9.61 -16.65 5.56
N SER A 36 -8.72 -15.68 5.45
CA SER A 36 -8.24 -14.88 6.58
C SER A 36 -9.37 -14.08 7.21
N ILE A 37 -10.23 -13.44 6.43
CA ILE A 37 -11.39 -12.68 6.93
C ILE A 37 -12.32 -13.60 7.71
N VAL A 38 -12.63 -14.80 7.18
CA VAL A 38 -13.43 -15.80 7.89
C VAL A 38 -12.79 -16.16 9.23
N ALA A 39 -11.50 -16.51 9.24
CA ALA A 39 -10.80 -16.93 10.45
C ALA A 39 -10.74 -15.81 11.51
N GLN A 40 -10.50 -14.56 11.11
CA GLN A 40 -10.51 -13.42 12.00
C GLN A 40 -11.91 -13.18 12.60
N TYR A 41 -12.92 -13.24 11.76
CA TYR A 41 -14.33 -13.07 12.19
C TYR A 41 -14.75 -14.16 13.17
N GLU A 42 -14.43 -15.42 12.91
CA GLU A 42 -14.70 -16.51 13.85
C GLU A 42 -13.93 -16.32 15.17
N ALA A 43 -12.64 -15.96 15.10
CA ALA A 43 -11.84 -15.71 16.29
C ALA A 43 -12.44 -14.58 17.17
N SER A 44 -13.00 -13.53 16.57
CA SER A 44 -13.60 -12.41 17.30
C SER A 44 -14.75 -12.83 18.22
N HIS A 45 -15.46 -13.89 17.88
CA HIS A 45 -16.58 -14.42 18.67
C HIS A 45 -16.15 -15.29 19.86
N HIS A 46 -14.88 -15.71 19.91
CA HIS A 46 -14.34 -16.59 20.95
C HIS A 46 -13.40 -15.89 21.92
N LEU A 47 -13.13 -14.60 21.73
CA LEU A 47 -12.20 -13.83 22.56
C LEU A 47 -12.98 -13.07 23.64
N GLU A 48 -12.96 -13.60 24.88
CA GLU A 48 -13.57 -12.94 26.02
C GLU A 48 -12.64 -11.83 26.58
N GLY A 49 -13.22 -10.66 26.88
CA GLY A 49 -12.51 -9.55 27.51
C GLY A 49 -11.55 -8.78 26.59
N LEU A 50 -11.56 -9.07 25.28
CA LEU A 50 -10.77 -8.36 24.26
C LEU A 50 -11.70 -7.85 23.15
N ASN A 51 -11.58 -6.59 22.80
CA ASN A 51 -12.20 -6.05 21.59
C ASN A 51 -11.32 -6.34 20.37
N PHE A 52 -11.67 -7.37 19.62
CA PHE A 52 -10.95 -7.79 18.42
C PHE A 52 -11.69 -7.28 17.18
N LEU A 53 -10.98 -6.52 16.34
CA LEU A 53 -11.49 -6.02 15.07
C LEU A 53 -10.94 -6.86 13.92
N CYS A 54 -11.84 -7.31 13.04
CA CYS A 54 -11.48 -8.01 11.81
C CYS A 54 -11.02 -6.99 10.76
N GLY A 55 -9.79 -7.07 10.33
CA GLY A 55 -9.23 -6.08 9.40
C GLY A 55 -8.32 -6.69 8.34
N ILE A 56 -8.21 -5.98 7.23
CA ILE A 56 -7.36 -6.36 6.09
C ILE A 56 -6.48 -5.17 5.65
N GLU A 57 -5.28 -5.46 5.17
CA GLU A 57 -4.45 -4.50 4.45
C GLU A 57 -4.63 -4.75 2.95
N LEU A 58 -5.43 -3.88 2.32
CA LEU A 58 -5.85 -4.00 0.92
C LEU A 58 -4.84 -3.28 0.04
N GLY A 59 -3.99 -4.07 -0.63
CA GLY A 59 -2.92 -3.60 -1.51
C GLY A 59 -3.39 -3.41 -2.95
N GLN A 60 -3.00 -2.30 -3.58
CA GLN A 60 -3.20 -2.00 -4.99
C GLN A 60 -4.65 -2.25 -5.49
N PRO A 61 -5.71 -1.73 -4.82
CA PRO A 61 -7.10 -2.09 -5.15
C PRO A 61 -7.51 -1.76 -6.58
N LEU A 62 -6.96 -0.69 -7.15
CA LEU A 62 -7.30 -0.27 -8.52
C LEU A 62 -6.65 -1.12 -9.61
N GLN A 63 -5.76 -2.04 -9.26
CA GLN A 63 -5.17 -2.98 -10.22
C GLN A 63 -6.08 -4.18 -10.49
N ASP A 64 -7.00 -4.51 -9.57
CA ASP A 64 -8.14 -5.41 -9.78
C ASP A 64 -9.36 -4.89 -8.99
N ILE A 65 -10.05 -3.95 -9.60
CA ILE A 65 -11.16 -3.25 -8.94
C ILE A 65 -12.32 -4.19 -8.58
N GLU A 66 -12.59 -5.20 -9.40
CA GLU A 66 -13.68 -6.15 -9.13
C GLU A 66 -13.40 -6.96 -7.86
N PHE A 67 -12.18 -7.45 -7.71
CA PHE A 67 -11.76 -8.17 -6.52
C PHE A 67 -11.68 -7.25 -5.30
N ALA A 68 -11.15 -6.03 -5.45
CA ALA A 68 -11.10 -5.05 -4.38
C ALA A 68 -12.49 -4.68 -3.85
N GLU A 69 -13.47 -4.52 -4.75
CA GLU A 69 -14.87 -4.27 -4.40
C GLU A 69 -15.50 -5.45 -3.65
N GLU A 70 -15.22 -6.68 -4.09
CA GLU A 70 -15.66 -7.90 -3.40
C GLU A 70 -15.15 -7.92 -1.95
N ILE A 71 -13.84 -7.76 -1.75
CA ILE A 71 -13.23 -7.75 -0.42
C ILE A 71 -13.74 -6.58 0.42
N ALA A 72 -13.71 -5.35 -0.10
CA ALA A 72 -14.12 -4.16 0.65
C ALA A 72 -15.61 -4.13 1.03
N SER A 73 -16.43 -4.96 0.37
CA SER A 73 -17.86 -5.09 0.66
C SER A 73 -18.17 -6.20 1.67
N ASP A 74 -17.17 -6.93 2.13
CA ASP A 74 -17.36 -8.01 3.11
C ASP A 74 -17.78 -7.44 4.47
N LYS A 75 -18.99 -7.74 4.89
CA LYS A 75 -19.59 -7.21 6.12
C LYS A 75 -18.94 -7.72 7.42
N ARG A 76 -18.02 -8.65 7.32
CA ARG A 76 -17.23 -9.15 8.45
C ARG A 76 -16.05 -8.25 8.78
N LEU A 77 -15.65 -7.39 7.84
CA LEU A 77 -14.56 -6.44 8.05
C LEU A 77 -15.03 -5.25 8.87
N ASP A 78 -14.27 -4.94 9.91
CA ASP A 78 -14.41 -3.74 10.74
C ASP A 78 -13.48 -2.62 10.27
N PHE A 79 -12.35 -2.96 9.58
CA PHE A 79 -11.31 -2.00 9.27
C PHE A 79 -10.49 -2.39 8.04
N ILE A 80 -10.23 -1.42 7.16
CA ILE A 80 -9.45 -1.60 5.93
C ILE A 80 -8.31 -0.58 5.90
N ILE A 81 -7.06 -1.07 5.84
CA ILE A 81 -5.89 -0.26 5.51
C ILE A 81 -5.72 -0.32 3.99
N GLY A 82 -5.78 0.82 3.30
CA GLY A 82 -5.45 0.90 1.88
C GLY A 82 -3.95 1.07 1.70
N SER A 83 -3.31 0.16 0.99
CA SER A 83 -1.85 0.15 0.79
C SER A 83 -1.46 0.17 -0.67
N HIS A 84 -0.26 0.69 -0.96
CA HIS A 84 0.30 0.66 -2.30
C HIS A 84 1.74 0.14 -2.23
N HIS A 85 1.94 -1.15 -2.59
CA HIS A 85 3.22 -1.84 -2.52
C HIS A 85 3.95 -1.88 -3.85
N GLN A 86 3.24 -1.71 -4.96
CA GLN A 86 3.79 -1.74 -6.31
C GLN A 86 2.95 -0.92 -7.29
N ASN A 87 3.61 -0.27 -8.23
CA ASN A 87 2.93 0.39 -9.34
C ASN A 87 2.40 -0.64 -10.34
N LYS A 88 1.38 -0.27 -11.08
CA LYS A 88 0.77 -1.12 -12.10
C LYS A 88 1.81 -1.63 -13.10
N GLY A 89 1.89 -2.95 -13.22
CA GLY A 89 2.82 -3.60 -14.14
C GLY A 89 4.31 -3.51 -13.76
N LYS A 90 4.62 -3.18 -12.50
CA LYS A 90 5.98 -3.17 -11.96
C LYS A 90 6.11 -4.17 -10.82
N ASP A 91 7.33 -4.48 -10.43
CA ASP A 91 7.60 -5.24 -9.21
C ASP A 91 7.24 -4.44 -7.97
N ASP A 92 7.00 -5.14 -6.85
CA ASP A 92 6.93 -4.50 -5.54
C ASP A 92 8.22 -3.70 -5.29
N PHE A 93 8.06 -2.54 -4.65
CA PHE A 93 9.17 -1.65 -4.33
C PHE A 93 10.30 -2.35 -3.55
N TYR A 94 9.99 -3.41 -2.81
CA TYR A 94 10.99 -4.24 -2.12
C TYR A 94 11.96 -4.93 -3.08
N TRP A 95 11.50 -5.35 -4.28
CA TRP A 95 12.30 -6.12 -5.25
C TRP A 95 13.02 -5.27 -6.27
N ILE A 96 12.77 -3.96 -6.31
CA ILE A 96 13.38 -3.07 -7.29
C ILE A 96 14.86 -2.81 -6.97
N GLU A 97 15.71 -2.98 -7.98
CA GLU A 97 17.16 -2.74 -7.92
C GLU A 97 17.52 -1.27 -8.10
N TYR A 98 17.36 -0.44 -7.06
CA TYR A 98 17.57 1.01 -7.13
C TYR A 98 19.02 1.42 -7.35
N LYS A 99 20.02 0.66 -6.83
CA LYS A 99 21.43 1.04 -6.87
C LYS A 99 21.98 1.25 -8.28
N ASN A 100 21.44 0.51 -9.24
CA ASN A 100 21.84 0.53 -10.64
C ASN A 100 20.87 1.32 -11.53
N MET A 101 19.87 1.94 -10.93
CA MET A 101 18.84 2.70 -11.62
C MET A 101 19.23 4.17 -11.71
N ASP A 102 18.97 4.78 -12.87
CA ASP A 102 19.10 6.24 -13.01
C ASP A 102 18.14 6.95 -12.06
N LEU A 103 18.61 8.03 -11.43
CA LEU A 103 17.80 8.81 -10.50
C LEU A 103 16.49 9.30 -11.14
N SER A 104 16.50 9.66 -12.42
CA SER A 104 15.30 10.05 -13.17
C SER A 104 14.25 8.94 -13.23
N LYS A 105 14.67 7.69 -13.35
CA LYS A 105 13.75 6.53 -13.31
C LYS A 105 13.18 6.31 -11.92
N THR A 106 13.97 6.55 -10.88
CA THR A 106 13.49 6.50 -9.49
C THR A 106 12.40 7.56 -9.26
N TYR A 107 12.60 8.79 -9.77
CA TYR A 107 11.55 9.82 -9.71
C TYR A 107 10.31 9.44 -10.52
N THR A 108 10.45 8.85 -11.71
CA THR A 108 9.31 8.35 -12.49
C THR A 108 8.50 7.29 -11.72
N LEU A 109 9.19 6.37 -11.01
CA LEU A 109 8.51 5.39 -10.16
C LEU A 109 7.73 6.06 -9.02
N LEU A 110 8.28 7.11 -8.41
CA LEU A 110 7.60 7.86 -7.36
C LEU A 110 6.45 8.72 -7.90
N ASP A 111 6.57 9.27 -9.11
CA ASP A 111 5.49 9.97 -9.80
C ASP A 111 4.26 9.07 -9.99
N ASP A 112 4.49 7.84 -10.47
CA ASP A 112 3.43 6.85 -10.65
C ASP A 112 2.87 6.40 -9.30
N TYR A 113 3.74 6.16 -8.31
CA TYR A 113 3.37 5.79 -6.95
C TYR A 113 2.36 6.76 -6.32
N PHE A 114 2.67 8.04 -6.29
CA PHE A 114 1.79 9.04 -5.68
C PHE A 114 0.51 9.26 -6.49
N LYS A 115 0.56 9.14 -7.82
CA LYS A 115 -0.64 9.20 -8.67
C LYS A 115 -1.59 8.03 -8.39
N GLU A 116 -1.09 6.80 -8.40
CA GLU A 116 -1.90 5.61 -8.13
C GLU A 116 -2.46 5.64 -6.70
N MET A 117 -1.67 6.11 -5.74
CA MET A 117 -2.12 6.30 -4.35
C MET A 117 -3.24 7.34 -4.23
N LEU A 118 -3.14 8.47 -4.93
CA LEU A 118 -4.20 9.48 -4.96
C LEU A 118 -5.51 8.91 -5.52
N GLU A 119 -5.44 8.16 -6.62
CA GLU A 119 -6.62 7.52 -7.19
C GLU A 119 -7.22 6.47 -6.24
N MET A 120 -6.41 5.72 -5.51
CA MET A 120 -6.88 4.82 -4.45
C MET A 120 -7.61 5.60 -3.34
N CYS A 121 -7.09 6.75 -2.91
CA CYS A 121 -7.77 7.61 -1.94
C CYS A 121 -9.09 8.16 -2.47
N LYS A 122 -9.18 8.51 -3.75
CA LYS A 122 -10.42 8.94 -4.41
C LYS A 122 -11.45 7.81 -4.50
N TRP A 123 -11.03 6.57 -4.72
CA TRP A 123 -11.91 5.39 -4.65
C TRP A 123 -12.53 5.24 -3.25
N GLY A 124 -11.79 5.51 -2.18
CA GLY A 124 -12.30 5.81 -0.86
C GLY A 124 -12.82 4.63 -0.04
N LYS A 125 -12.68 3.36 -0.48
CA LYS A 125 -13.11 2.18 0.29
C LYS A 125 -11.99 1.65 1.20
N LEU A 126 -11.39 2.54 1.94
CA LEU A 126 -10.40 2.29 2.98
C LEU A 126 -10.76 3.13 4.22
N ASP A 127 -10.30 2.76 5.39
CA ASP A 127 -10.46 3.55 6.62
C ASP A 127 -9.23 4.42 6.88
N VAL A 128 -8.04 3.88 6.61
CA VAL A 128 -6.79 4.63 6.66
C VAL A 128 -5.90 4.31 5.46
N LEU A 129 -5.14 5.31 5.04
CA LEU A 129 -4.06 5.13 4.08
C LEU A 129 -2.83 4.59 4.82
N GLY A 130 -2.33 3.43 4.41
CA GLY A 130 -1.11 2.80 4.92
C GLY A 130 0.16 3.55 4.48
N HIS A 131 1.17 3.55 5.31
CA HIS A 131 2.58 3.91 5.06
C HIS A 131 2.85 4.79 3.81
N LEU A 132 2.27 5.99 3.76
CA LEU A 132 2.30 6.96 2.62
C LEU A 132 3.64 7.04 1.87
N THR A 133 4.77 6.80 2.52
CA THR A 133 6.10 6.92 1.93
C THR A 133 6.84 5.56 1.87
N TYR A 134 6.10 4.48 1.65
CA TYR A 134 6.62 3.10 1.65
C TYR A 134 7.91 2.90 0.84
N PRO A 135 8.05 3.39 -0.42
CA PRO A 135 9.25 3.15 -1.22
C PRO A 135 10.53 3.73 -0.61
N LEU A 136 10.42 4.77 0.22
CA LEU A 136 11.61 5.45 0.77
C LEU A 136 12.43 4.58 1.70
N ARG A 137 11.83 3.55 2.32
CA ARG A 137 12.59 2.59 3.14
C ARG A 137 13.68 1.88 2.33
N TYR A 138 13.43 1.61 1.06
CA TYR A 138 14.35 0.94 0.15
C TYR A 138 15.27 1.96 -0.55
N ILE A 139 14.68 3.03 -1.07
CA ILE A 139 15.43 4.05 -1.82
C ILE A 139 16.39 4.79 -0.91
N GLN A 140 15.91 5.41 0.15
CA GLN A 140 16.75 6.18 1.08
C GLN A 140 17.38 5.29 2.15
N GLY A 141 16.62 4.34 2.72
CA GLY A 141 17.10 3.50 3.81
C GLY A 141 18.14 2.48 3.36
N ASP A 142 17.83 1.62 2.41
CA ASP A 142 18.71 0.53 2.01
C ASP A 142 19.76 0.96 0.99
N CYS A 143 19.40 1.84 0.05
CA CYS A 143 20.29 2.26 -1.03
C CYS A 143 20.98 3.61 -0.77
N GLY A 144 20.54 4.40 0.22
CA GLY A 144 21.13 5.69 0.55
C GLY A 144 20.88 6.79 -0.50
N ILE A 145 19.97 6.56 -1.44
CA ILE A 145 19.64 7.51 -2.51
C ILE A 145 18.75 8.61 -1.92
N GLN A 146 19.23 9.86 -1.96
CA GLN A 146 18.45 10.98 -1.41
C GLN A 146 17.37 11.41 -2.41
N ILE A 147 16.14 11.49 -1.96
CA ILE A 147 14.98 11.97 -2.72
C ILE A 147 14.52 13.30 -2.12
N ASP A 148 14.37 14.29 -2.98
CA ASP A 148 13.72 15.56 -2.60
C ASP A 148 12.19 15.37 -2.68
N LEU A 149 11.57 15.14 -1.54
CA LEU A 149 10.11 14.96 -1.45
C LEU A 149 9.34 16.27 -1.57
N SER A 150 9.98 17.44 -1.55
CA SER A 150 9.28 18.70 -1.80
C SER A 150 8.63 18.74 -3.19
N THR A 151 9.20 17.98 -4.14
CA THR A 151 8.62 17.75 -5.48
C THR A 151 7.21 17.14 -5.42
N TYR A 152 6.89 16.40 -4.36
CA TYR A 152 5.60 15.69 -4.18
C TYR A 152 4.66 16.38 -3.20
N GLU A 153 5.00 17.56 -2.67
CA GLU A 153 4.20 18.22 -1.64
C GLU A 153 2.77 18.50 -2.10
N ASP A 154 2.58 18.95 -3.33
CA ASP A 154 1.25 19.26 -3.86
C ASP A 154 0.36 18.02 -3.95
N ILE A 155 0.86 16.91 -4.49
CA ILE A 155 0.08 15.67 -4.59
C ILE A 155 -0.16 15.05 -3.22
N ILE A 156 0.79 15.13 -2.29
CA ILE A 156 0.61 14.67 -0.90
C ILE A 156 -0.47 15.50 -0.19
N ARG A 157 -0.51 16.81 -0.40
CA ARG A 157 -1.61 17.66 0.10
C ARG A 157 -2.95 17.28 -0.50
N GLU A 158 -3.01 16.98 -1.81
CA GLU A 158 -4.25 16.52 -2.45
C GLU A 158 -4.71 15.18 -1.86
N ILE A 159 -3.80 14.24 -1.59
CA ILE A 159 -4.09 12.98 -0.89
C ILE A 159 -4.70 13.27 0.48
N PHE A 160 -4.06 14.11 1.29
CA PHE A 160 -4.58 14.44 2.63
C PHE A 160 -5.94 15.15 2.57
N CYS A 161 -6.12 16.11 1.66
CA CYS A 161 -7.41 16.76 1.46
C CYS A 161 -8.50 15.75 1.09
N THR A 162 -8.20 14.79 0.22
CA THR A 162 -9.12 13.73 -0.19
C THR A 162 -9.52 12.86 1.01
N LEU A 163 -8.55 12.44 1.82
CA LEU A 163 -8.81 11.64 3.03
C LEU A 163 -9.65 12.42 4.05
N ILE A 164 -9.33 13.69 4.31
CA ILE A 164 -10.09 14.55 5.22
C ILE A 164 -11.55 14.71 4.75
N GLN A 165 -11.75 15.00 3.46
CA GLN A 165 -13.09 15.18 2.88
C GLN A 165 -13.94 13.91 2.97
N THR A 166 -13.33 12.75 2.92
CA THR A 166 -14.01 11.46 2.99
C THR A 166 -14.03 10.88 4.43
N GLY A 167 -13.50 11.61 5.42
CA GLY A 167 -13.47 11.18 6.82
C GLY A 167 -12.52 9.99 7.07
N LYS A 168 -11.46 9.86 6.26
CA LYS A 168 -10.47 8.79 6.35
C LYS A 168 -9.20 9.29 7.04
N GLY A 169 -8.42 8.33 7.58
CA GLY A 169 -7.16 8.62 8.28
C GLY A 169 -5.91 8.24 7.49
N ILE A 170 -4.77 8.46 8.14
CA ILE A 170 -3.47 7.94 7.69
C ILE A 170 -2.88 7.05 8.78
N GLU A 171 -2.12 6.05 8.37
CA GLU A 171 -1.27 5.28 9.26
C GLU A 171 0.07 6.00 9.47
N ILE A 172 0.55 6.04 10.70
CA ILE A 172 1.95 6.35 11.00
C ILE A 172 2.67 5.03 11.27
N ASN A 173 3.21 4.43 10.20
CA ASN A 173 3.88 3.15 10.30
C ASN A 173 5.28 3.30 10.90
N VAL A 174 5.48 2.73 12.07
CA VAL A 174 6.74 2.85 12.84
C VAL A 174 7.78 1.78 12.49
N SER A 175 7.50 0.88 11.54
CA SER A 175 8.45 -0.17 11.15
C SER A 175 9.77 0.39 10.62
N GLY A 176 9.73 1.53 9.95
CA GLY A 176 10.91 2.21 9.43
C GLY A 176 11.91 2.64 10.49
N LEU A 177 11.48 2.84 11.75
CA LEU A 177 12.38 3.15 12.87
C LEU A 177 13.31 1.97 13.22
N ARG A 178 12.92 0.74 12.91
CA ARG A 178 13.71 -0.48 13.12
C ARG A 178 14.56 -0.86 11.91
N GLN A 179 14.48 -0.10 10.83
CA GLN A 179 15.17 -0.30 9.57
C GLN A 179 16.23 0.78 9.38
N LYS A 180 17.08 0.64 8.35
CA LYS A 180 18.10 1.63 8.02
C LYS A 180 17.53 3.01 7.68
N TYR A 181 16.26 3.06 7.31
CA TYR A 181 15.55 4.31 7.05
C TYR A 181 15.49 5.22 8.28
N GLY A 182 15.30 4.65 9.47
CA GLY A 182 15.39 5.36 10.77
C GLY A 182 14.25 6.35 11.03
N LYS A 183 13.18 6.34 10.24
CA LYS A 183 12.04 7.25 10.34
C LYS A 183 10.72 6.50 10.20
N PRO A 184 9.60 7.03 10.73
CA PRO A 184 8.28 6.47 10.45
C PRO A 184 7.87 6.75 8.98
N LEU A 185 6.82 6.08 8.53
CA LEU A 185 6.25 6.18 7.18
C LEU A 185 4.77 6.63 7.29
N PRO A 186 4.47 7.91 7.01
CA PRO A 186 5.39 8.98 6.62
C PRO A 186 6.22 9.55 7.77
N ASP A 187 7.29 10.28 7.45
CA ASP A 187 8.03 11.11 8.40
C ASP A 187 7.06 12.14 9.03
N LEU A 188 7.25 12.39 10.32
CA LEU A 188 6.39 13.31 11.10
C LEU A 188 6.31 14.73 10.53
N GLY A 189 7.26 15.14 9.68
CA GLY A 189 7.20 16.40 8.94
C GLY A 189 5.95 16.49 8.05
N TYR A 190 5.55 15.37 7.42
CA TYR A 190 4.37 15.31 6.56
C TYR A 190 3.04 15.27 7.32
N VAL A 191 3.04 14.77 8.54
CA VAL A 191 1.83 14.74 9.39
C VAL A 191 1.38 16.15 9.81
N LYS A 192 2.23 17.15 9.59
CA LYS A 192 1.95 18.56 9.93
C LYS A 192 1.51 19.39 8.73
N LEU A 193 1.49 18.82 7.52
CA LEU A 193 1.01 19.46 6.31
C LEU A 193 -0.53 19.58 6.30
#